data_f7f6a2f0dc2952ff07052318d4de6761
#
_entry.id   f7f6a2f0dc2952ff07052318d4de6761
#
_cell.length_a   1.000
_cell.length_b   1.000
_cell.length_c   1.000
_cell.angle_alpha   90.00
_cell.angle_beta   90.00
_cell.angle_gamma   90.00
#
_symmetry.space_group_name_H-M   'P 1'
#
loop_
_entity.id
_entity.type
_entity.pdbx_description
1 polymer ?
#
loop_
_entity_poly.entity_id
_entity_poly.type
_entity_poly.pdbx_seq_one_letter_code
_entity_poly.pdbx_strand_id
1 'polypeptide(L)'
;PETKRARLERWKQFAIRNYDLDPDVPIPMDRLVEADDEGQFAIIMEMMSMSGTKIPGGIIEHQRTSFIENRVLSNIEPTPYDGKVVLYRADKMHAGAIELEPQWAEIDEDGRWGEVVDDLEIIHIGGDHLSIVDEPYIAKIGADLTNRLRELGKK
;
A
#
# COMPACT_ATOMS: atom_id res chain seq x y z
N PRO A 1 15.29 -7.71 13.06
CA PRO A 1 14.66 -6.60 12.34
C PRO A 1 15.60 -6.08 11.25
N GLU A 2 15.09 -5.85 10.06
CA GLU A 2 15.85 -5.30 8.96
C GLU A 2 16.33 -3.88 9.29
N THR A 3 17.56 -3.55 8.86
CA THR A 3 18.07 -2.17 9.03
C THR A 3 17.47 -1.23 7.97
N LYS A 4 17.36 0.07 8.30
CA LYS A 4 16.92 1.11 7.37
C LYS A 4 17.73 1.10 6.07
N ARG A 5 19.05 0.89 6.17
CA ARG A 5 19.95 0.78 5.01
C ARG A 5 19.60 -0.43 4.12
N ALA A 6 19.38 -1.60 4.72
CA ALA A 6 19.03 -2.81 3.96
C ALA A 6 17.69 -2.64 3.23
N ARG A 7 16.69 -2.01 3.86
CA ARG A 7 15.42 -1.67 3.23
C ARG A 7 15.59 -0.73 2.05
N LEU A 8 16.35 0.36 2.22
CA LEU A 8 16.61 1.32 1.14
C LEU A 8 17.37 0.69 -0.03
N GLU A 9 18.33 -0.21 0.24
CA GLU A 9 19.04 -0.94 -0.81
C GLU A 9 18.09 -1.88 -1.59
N ARG A 10 17.18 -2.57 -0.90
CA ARG A 10 16.15 -3.40 -1.55
C ARG A 10 15.24 -2.56 -2.46
N TRP A 11 14.81 -1.37 -2.00
CA TRP A 11 14.02 -0.43 -2.81
C TRP A 11 14.79 0.06 -4.04
N LYS A 12 16.09 0.36 -3.90
CA LYS A 12 16.94 0.71 -5.02
C LYS A 12 16.98 -0.41 -6.05
N GLN A 13 17.23 -1.65 -5.62
CA GLN A 13 17.27 -2.80 -6.52
C GLN A 13 15.93 -3.06 -7.21
N PHE A 14 14.83 -2.88 -6.51
CA PHE A 14 13.49 -2.96 -7.09
C PHE A 14 13.28 -1.89 -8.16
N ALA A 15 13.68 -0.65 -7.92
CA ALA A 15 13.55 0.45 -8.87
C ALA A 15 14.40 0.22 -10.14
N ILE A 16 15.62 -0.30 -9.98
CA ILE A 16 16.48 -0.68 -11.11
C ILE A 16 15.79 -1.72 -11.99
N ARG A 17 15.18 -2.76 -11.39
CA ARG A 17 14.56 -3.86 -12.15
C ARG A 17 13.22 -3.49 -12.78
N ASN A 18 12.42 -2.66 -12.13
CA ASN A 18 11.01 -2.46 -12.50
C ASN A 18 10.71 -1.08 -13.10
N TYR A 19 11.60 -0.10 -12.89
CA TYR A 19 11.41 1.29 -13.35
C TYR A 19 12.57 1.83 -14.18
N ASP A 20 13.43 0.94 -14.70
CA ASP A 20 14.61 1.31 -15.51
C ASP A 20 15.50 2.37 -14.84
N LEU A 21 15.56 2.36 -13.50
CA LEU A 21 16.49 3.24 -12.79
C LEU A 21 17.92 2.88 -13.19
N ASP A 22 18.68 3.88 -13.63
CA ASP A 22 20.09 3.70 -13.95
C ASP A 22 20.84 3.19 -12.69
N PRO A 23 21.48 1.99 -12.75
CA PRO A 23 22.21 1.44 -11.61
C PRO A 23 23.37 2.31 -11.14
N ASP A 24 23.93 3.15 -12.03
CA ASP A 24 25.05 4.05 -11.74
C ASP A 24 24.60 5.41 -11.19
N VAL A 25 23.29 5.65 -11.07
CA VAL A 25 22.77 6.88 -10.46
C VAL A 25 23.29 7.02 -9.02
N PRO A 26 23.93 8.13 -8.67
CA PRO A 26 24.50 8.32 -7.34
C PRO A 26 23.40 8.59 -6.31
N ILE A 27 22.91 7.53 -5.66
CA ILE A 27 21.95 7.64 -4.58
C ILE A 27 22.68 7.99 -3.27
N PRO A 28 22.34 9.09 -2.59
CA PRO A 28 23.01 9.51 -1.36
C PRO A 28 22.52 8.68 -0.16
N MET A 29 22.87 7.38 -0.14
CA MET A 29 22.38 6.40 0.83
C MET A 29 22.61 6.82 2.28
N ASP A 30 23.75 7.43 2.59
CA ASP A 30 24.06 7.87 3.96
C ASP A 30 23.11 8.98 4.40
N ARG A 31 22.87 9.98 3.54
CA ARG A 31 21.89 11.03 3.80
C ARG A 31 20.47 10.47 4.01
N LEU A 32 20.06 9.48 3.17
CA LEU A 32 18.75 8.82 3.28
C LEU A 32 18.62 8.02 4.58
N VAL A 33 19.68 7.36 5.03
CA VAL A 33 19.66 6.59 6.29
C VAL A 33 19.53 7.51 7.50
N GLU A 34 20.22 8.65 7.51
CA GLU A 34 20.23 9.62 8.61
C GLU A 34 18.96 10.49 8.66
N ALA A 35 18.34 10.76 7.50
CA ALA A 35 17.18 11.62 7.39
C ALA A 35 15.94 11.00 8.04
N ASP A 36 15.09 11.84 8.58
CA ASP A 36 13.71 11.50 8.90
C ASP A 36 12.86 11.38 7.60
N ASP A 37 11.58 11.18 7.75
CA ASP A 37 10.69 10.92 6.63
C ASP A 37 10.54 12.11 5.67
N GLU A 38 10.42 13.30 6.20
CA GLU A 38 10.38 14.54 5.40
C GLU A 38 11.72 14.78 4.71
N GLY A 39 12.82 14.53 5.40
CA GLY A 39 14.16 14.62 4.85
C GLY A 39 14.41 13.61 3.73
N GLN A 40 13.94 12.37 3.87
CA GLN A 40 14.03 11.37 2.80
C GLN A 40 13.26 11.81 1.56
N PHE A 41 12.03 12.30 1.75
CA PHE A 41 11.24 12.82 0.63
C PHE A 41 11.95 13.99 -0.06
N ALA A 42 12.49 14.94 0.69
CA ALA A 42 13.22 16.08 0.15
C ALA A 42 14.46 15.64 -0.66
N ILE A 43 15.22 14.65 -0.18
CA ILE A 43 16.38 14.09 -0.89
C ILE A 43 15.96 13.42 -2.20
N ILE A 44 14.86 12.64 -2.19
CA ILE A 44 14.34 12.01 -3.41
C ILE A 44 13.93 13.07 -4.43
N MET A 45 13.24 14.13 -4.00
CA MET A 45 12.83 15.24 -4.86
C MET A 45 14.03 16.00 -5.45
N GLU A 46 15.09 16.23 -4.65
CA GLU A 46 16.34 16.81 -5.12
C GLU A 46 16.96 15.97 -6.24
N MET A 47 17.05 14.64 -6.03
CA MET A 47 17.57 13.71 -7.04
C MET A 47 16.76 13.73 -8.33
N MET A 48 15.44 13.71 -8.24
CA MET A 48 14.54 13.76 -9.41
C MET A 48 14.69 15.09 -10.17
N SER A 49 14.82 16.19 -9.46
CA SER A 49 15.10 17.50 -10.07
C SER A 49 16.43 17.52 -10.82
N MET A 50 17.49 16.93 -10.24
CA MET A 50 18.82 16.86 -10.86
C MET A 50 18.85 15.96 -12.10
N SER A 51 18.02 14.93 -12.17
CA SER A 51 17.90 14.05 -13.34
C SER A 51 17.21 14.72 -14.55
N GLY A 52 16.75 15.97 -14.42
CA GLY A 52 16.03 16.69 -15.47
C GLY A 52 14.60 16.22 -15.68
N THR A 53 14.11 15.32 -14.85
CA THR A 53 12.72 14.82 -14.90
C THR A 53 11.76 15.91 -14.46
N LYS A 54 10.93 16.40 -15.39
CA LYS A 54 9.85 17.34 -15.09
C LYS A 54 8.66 16.58 -14.52
N ILE A 55 8.48 16.62 -13.22
CA ILE A 55 7.30 16.03 -12.57
C ILE A 55 6.26 17.13 -12.39
N PRO A 56 5.02 16.92 -12.86
CA PRO A 56 3.93 17.86 -12.57
C PRO A 56 3.76 18.07 -11.08
N GLY A 57 3.61 19.31 -10.63
CA GLY A 57 3.52 19.67 -9.20
C GLY A 57 2.42 18.89 -8.45
N GLY A 58 1.28 18.62 -9.11
CA GLY A 58 0.22 17.81 -8.51
C GLY A 58 0.62 16.36 -8.21
N ILE A 59 1.52 15.76 -8.99
CA ILE A 59 2.04 14.41 -8.72
C ILE A 59 2.97 14.45 -7.50
N ILE A 60 3.79 15.49 -7.37
CA ILE A 60 4.69 15.68 -6.22
C ILE A 60 3.88 15.77 -4.93
N GLU A 61 2.86 16.62 -4.90
CA GLU A 61 1.99 16.78 -3.71
C GLU A 61 1.24 15.51 -3.38
N HIS A 62 0.74 14.79 -4.39
CA HIS A 62 0.10 13.50 -4.19
C HIS A 62 1.05 12.47 -3.57
N GLN A 63 2.26 12.33 -4.09
CA GLN A 63 3.27 11.40 -3.56
C GLN A 63 3.70 11.78 -2.13
N ARG A 64 3.88 13.08 -1.87
CA ARG A 64 4.19 13.57 -0.52
C ARG A 64 3.09 13.24 0.47
N THR A 65 1.84 13.51 0.11
CA THR A 65 0.68 13.23 0.95
C THR A 65 0.57 11.73 1.22
N SER A 66 0.65 10.88 0.20
CA SER A 66 0.61 9.43 0.35
C SER A 66 1.75 8.88 1.22
N PHE A 67 2.94 9.44 1.10
CA PHE A 67 4.10 9.06 1.91
C PHE A 67 3.88 9.38 3.40
N ILE A 68 3.33 10.56 3.70
CA ILE A 68 3.02 10.99 5.06
C ILE A 68 1.85 10.19 5.63
N GLU A 69 0.77 10.02 4.86
CA GLU A 69 -0.42 9.26 5.26
C GLU A 69 -0.09 7.83 5.65
N ASN A 70 0.71 7.12 4.87
CA ASN A 70 1.14 5.75 5.19
C ASN A 70 1.84 5.64 6.55
N ARG A 71 2.50 6.71 7.00
CA ARG A 71 3.17 6.73 8.30
C ARG A 71 2.24 7.11 9.44
N VAL A 72 1.32 8.01 9.20
CA VAL A 72 0.25 8.35 10.15
C VAL A 72 -0.62 7.12 10.41
N LEU A 73 -1.00 6.40 9.35
CA LEU A 73 -1.82 5.17 9.47
C LEU A 73 -1.17 4.11 10.36
N SER A 74 0.16 4.03 10.39
CA SER A 74 0.89 3.10 11.26
C SER A 74 0.76 3.43 12.77
N ASN A 75 0.30 4.63 13.12
CA ASN A 75 0.16 5.12 14.49
C ASN A 75 -1.30 5.37 14.90
N ILE A 76 -2.27 5.01 14.06
CA ILE A 76 -3.69 5.14 14.40
C ILE A 76 -4.07 3.97 15.32
N GLU A 77 -4.59 4.30 16.51
CA GLU A 77 -5.27 3.33 17.34
C GLU A 77 -6.72 3.20 16.86
N PRO A 78 -7.11 2.06 16.30
CA PRO A 78 -8.46 1.88 15.82
C PRO A 78 -9.44 1.83 17.00
N THR A 79 -10.62 2.41 16.81
CA THR A 79 -11.70 2.36 17.82
C THR A 79 -12.69 1.25 17.46
N PRO A 80 -13.26 0.55 18.46
CA PRO A 80 -14.28 -0.47 18.22
C PRO A 80 -15.48 0.09 17.43
N TYR A 81 -16.00 -0.75 16.54
CA TYR A 81 -17.18 -0.46 15.74
C TYR A 81 -18.23 -1.56 15.98
N ASP A 82 -19.43 -1.19 16.40
CA ASP A 82 -20.51 -2.10 16.80
C ASP A 82 -21.45 -2.50 15.66
N GLY A 83 -21.18 -2.06 14.44
CA GLY A 83 -21.94 -2.41 13.25
C GLY A 83 -21.40 -3.62 12.52
N LYS A 84 -22.19 -4.15 11.58
CA LYS A 84 -21.75 -5.21 10.68
C LYS A 84 -20.80 -4.66 9.61
N VAL A 85 -19.67 -5.34 9.42
CA VAL A 85 -18.70 -5.07 8.35
C VAL A 85 -18.60 -6.28 7.42
N VAL A 86 -18.56 -6.04 6.11
CA VAL A 86 -18.29 -7.07 5.10
C VAL A 86 -16.94 -6.75 4.47
N LEU A 87 -15.98 -7.64 4.64
CA LEU A 87 -14.65 -7.55 4.08
C LEU A 87 -14.56 -8.40 2.80
N TYR A 88 -14.45 -7.76 1.65
CA TYR A 88 -14.10 -8.46 0.40
C TYR A 88 -12.60 -8.60 0.33
N ARG A 89 -12.12 -9.85 0.36
CA ARG A 89 -10.71 -10.16 0.54
C ARG A 89 -10.10 -10.77 -0.70
N ALA A 90 -8.96 -10.23 -1.15
CA ALA A 90 -8.07 -10.91 -2.08
C ALA A 90 -7.35 -12.08 -1.37
N ASP A 91 -7.02 -13.14 -2.09
CA ASP A 91 -6.40 -14.33 -1.50
C ASP A 91 -4.93 -14.10 -1.11
N LYS A 92 -4.28 -13.13 -1.71
CA LYS A 92 -2.86 -12.83 -1.49
C LYS A 92 -2.52 -11.36 -1.74
N MET A 93 -1.37 -10.95 -1.25
CA MET A 93 -0.76 -9.69 -1.60
C MET A 93 -0.14 -9.77 -3.01
N HIS A 94 -0.07 -8.64 -3.70
CA HIS A 94 0.61 -8.52 -4.99
C HIS A 94 2.11 -8.85 -4.87
N ALA A 95 2.65 -9.58 -5.85
CA ALA A 95 4.03 -10.07 -5.80
C ALA A 95 5.08 -8.94 -5.66
N GLY A 96 4.89 -7.80 -6.34
CA GLY A 96 5.77 -6.65 -6.21
C GLY A 96 5.76 -6.01 -4.82
N ALA A 97 4.61 -6.02 -4.13
CA ALA A 97 4.55 -5.55 -2.75
C ALA A 97 5.30 -6.48 -1.79
N ILE A 98 5.20 -7.80 -2.00
CA ILE A 98 5.97 -8.79 -1.21
C ILE A 98 7.47 -8.64 -1.46
N GLU A 99 7.88 -8.37 -2.69
CA GLU A 99 9.30 -8.13 -3.02
C GLU A 99 9.84 -6.90 -2.29
N LEU A 100 9.04 -5.81 -2.23
CA LEU A 100 9.41 -4.59 -1.52
C LEU A 100 9.37 -4.74 0.00
N GLU A 101 8.36 -5.38 0.51
CA GLU A 101 8.11 -5.52 1.94
C GLU A 101 7.71 -6.98 2.25
N PRO A 102 8.69 -7.88 2.49
CA PRO A 102 8.46 -9.32 2.65
C PRO A 102 7.46 -9.71 3.75
N GLN A 103 7.22 -8.84 4.74
CA GLN A 103 6.20 -9.07 5.76
C GLN A 103 4.78 -9.19 5.19
N TRP A 104 4.51 -8.67 4.00
CA TRP A 104 3.23 -8.80 3.31
C TRP A 104 2.99 -10.18 2.67
N ALA A 105 3.97 -11.10 2.74
CA ALA A 105 3.77 -12.49 2.30
C ALA A 105 2.82 -13.25 3.22
N GLU A 106 2.79 -12.89 4.49
CA GLU A 106 1.91 -13.46 5.50
C GLU A 106 1.02 -12.35 6.05
N ILE A 107 -0.25 -12.40 5.71
CA ILE A 107 -1.27 -11.45 6.17
C ILE A 107 -2.36 -12.19 6.91
N ASP A 108 -2.82 -11.61 8.02
CA ASP A 108 -3.93 -12.15 8.79
C ASP A 108 -5.17 -12.32 7.92
N GLU A 109 -5.93 -13.38 8.14
CA GLU A 109 -7.11 -13.72 7.34
C GLU A 109 -8.13 -12.60 7.33
N ASP A 110 -8.33 -11.95 8.46
CA ASP A 110 -9.24 -10.83 8.64
C ASP A 110 -8.58 -9.45 8.49
N GLY A 111 -7.27 -9.39 8.20
CA GLY A 111 -6.51 -8.14 8.14
C GLY A 111 -6.55 -7.34 9.45
N ARG A 112 -6.73 -8.02 10.57
CA ARG A 112 -6.89 -7.48 11.94
C ARG A 112 -8.20 -6.71 12.18
N TRP A 113 -9.16 -6.80 11.26
CA TRP A 113 -10.48 -6.19 11.47
C TRP A 113 -11.23 -6.78 12.66
N GLY A 114 -11.02 -8.07 12.97
CA GLY A 114 -11.63 -8.72 14.14
C GLY A 114 -11.18 -8.15 15.49
N GLU A 115 -10.14 -7.32 15.55
CA GLU A 115 -9.74 -6.60 16.76
C GLU A 115 -10.70 -5.44 17.11
N VAL A 116 -11.47 -4.96 16.13
CA VAL A 116 -12.30 -3.75 16.27
C VAL A 116 -13.74 -3.95 15.81
N VAL A 117 -14.08 -5.08 15.19
CA VAL A 117 -15.41 -5.37 14.66
C VAL A 117 -15.83 -6.76 15.10
N ASP A 118 -16.90 -6.85 15.92
CA ASP A 118 -17.44 -8.12 16.40
C ASP A 118 -18.25 -8.85 15.30
N ASP A 119 -19.04 -8.12 14.49
CA ASP A 119 -19.84 -8.69 13.39
C ASP A 119 -19.10 -8.51 12.05
N LEU A 120 -18.04 -9.29 11.86
CA LEU A 120 -17.21 -9.29 10.66
C LEU A 120 -17.56 -10.48 9.76
N GLU A 121 -17.99 -10.21 8.54
CA GLU A 121 -18.16 -11.21 7.48
C GLU A 121 -17.03 -11.09 6.45
N ILE A 122 -16.28 -12.17 6.23
CA ILE A 122 -15.17 -12.21 5.26
C ILE A 122 -15.63 -12.96 4.00
N ILE A 123 -15.46 -12.33 2.84
CA ILE A 123 -15.80 -12.91 1.53
C ILE A 123 -14.55 -12.98 0.69
N HIS A 124 -14.05 -14.20 0.46
CA HIS A 124 -12.91 -14.44 -0.42
C HIS A 124 -13.30 -14.28 -1.88
N ILE A 125 -12.68 -13.35 -2.55
CA ILE A 125 -12.98 -13.00 -3.95
C ILE A 125 -12.04 -13.72 -4.92
N GLY A 126 -10.83 -14.02 -4.48
CA GLY A 126 -9.73 -14.52 -5.30
C GLY A 126 -8.80 -13.38 -5.73
N GLY A 127 -7.80 -13.73 -6.53
CA GLY A 127 -6.84 -12.76 -7.03
C GLY A 127 -5.85 -12.25 -5.99
N ASP A 128 -5.22 -11.14 -6.30
CA ASP A 128 -4.31 -10.42 -5.40
C ASP A 128 -4.78 -8.99 -5.14
N HIS A 129 -4.07 -8.30 -4.26
CA HIS A 129 -4.42 -6.94 -3.80
C HIS A 129 -4.65 -5.92 -4.94
N LEU A 130 -4.00 -6.05 -6.08
CA LEU A 130 -4.22 -5.16 -7.22
C LEU A 130 -5.33 -5.68 -8.14
N SER A 131 -5.33 -6.98 -8.45
CA SER A 131 -6.28 -7.57 -9.38
C SER A 131 -7.72 -7.68 -8.86
N ILE A 132 -7.93 -7.57 -7.53
CA ILE A 132 -9.28 -7.67 -6.95
C ILE A 132 -10.28 -6.64 -7.49
N VAL A 133 -9.79 -5.50 -8.00
CA VAL A 133 -10.61 -4.45 -8.60
C VAL A 133 -10.83 -4.62 -10.12
N ASP A 134 -10.26 -5.67 -10.70
CA ASP A 134 -10.38 -6.00 -12.12
C ASP A 134 -11.36 -7.17 -12.35
N GLU A 135 -11.79 -7.36 -13.60
CA GLU A 135 -12.53 -8.56 -13.99
C GLU A 135 -11.64 -9.83 -13.88
N PRO A 136 -12.18 -10.95 -13.44
CA PRO A 136 -13.59 -11.21 -13.09
C PRO A 136 -13.94 -10.93 -11.63
N TYR A 137 -13.03 -10.43 -10.82
CA TYR A 137 -13.18 -10.29 -9.37
C TYR A 137 -14.14 -9.16 -9.00
N ILE A 138 -14.01 -8.00 -9.65
CA ILE A 138 -14.88 -6.85 -9.39
C ILE A 138 -16.36 -7.16 -9.68
N ALA A 139 -16.65 -8.02 -10.70
CA ALA A 139 -18.00 -8.44 -10.98
C ALA A 139 -18.63 -9.25 -9.84
N LYS A 140 -17.83 -10.09 -9.15
CA LYS A 140 -18.30 -10.85 -7.98
C LYS A 140 -18.66 -9.91 -6.82
N ILE A 141 -17.79 -8.93 -6.55
CA ILE A 141 -18.02 -7.90 -5.52
C ILE A 141 -19.30 -7.12 -5.86
N GLY A 142 -19.44 -6.65 -7.10
CA GLY A 142 -20.59 -5.88 -7.56
C GLY A 142 -21.90 -6.64 -7.46
N ALA A 143 -21.90 -7.93 -7.78
CA ALA A 143 -23.09 -8.78 -7.68
C ALA A 143 -23.53 -8.98 -6.22
N ASP A 144 -22.61 -9.32 -5.33
CA ASP A 144 -22.90 -9.51 -3.91
C ASP A 144 -23.37 -8.20 -3.25
N LEU A 145 -22.64 -7.10 -3.46
CA LEU A 145 -22.99 -5.79 -2.93
C LEU A 145 -24.39 -5.33 -3.40
N THR A 146 -24.70 -5.55 -4.69
CA THR A 146 -26.03 -5.22 -5.23
C THR A 146 -27.15 -5.99 -4.54
N ASN A 147 -26.95 -7.28 -4.27
CA ASN A 147 -27.93 -8.11 -3.58
C ASN A 147 -28.12 -7.63 -2.12
N ARG A 148 -27.06 -7.35 -1.39
CA ARG A 148 -27.12 -6.83 -0.02
C ARG A 148 -27.85 -5.50 0.07
N LEU A 149 -27.57 -4.57 -0.84
CA LEU A 149 -28.24 -3.26 -0.87
C LEU A 149 -29.75 -3.40 -1.17
N ARG A 150 -30.15 -4.34 -2.06
CA ARG A 150 -31.56 -4.63 -2.32
C ARG A 150 -32.28 -5.21 -1.09
N GLU A 151 -31.60 -6.03 -0.30
CA GLU A 151 -32.15 -6.57 0.94
C GLU A 151 -32.35 -5.50 2.00
N LEU A 152 -31.38 -4.60 2.16
CA LEU A 152 -31.48 -3.47 3.07
C LEU A 152 -32.61 -2.50 2.69
N GLY A 153 -32.84 -2.28 1.41
CA GLY A 153 -33.91 -1.41 0.91
C GLY A 153 -35.32 -2.00 1.03
N LYS A 154 -35.49 -3.27 1.48
CA LYS A 154 -36.78 -3.91 1.73
C LYS A 154 -37.25 -3.80 3.18
N LYS A 155 -36.43 -3.29 4.07
CA LYS A 155 -36.74 -3.03 5.49
C LYS A 155 -37.19 -1.59 5.66
#